data_3ab480c2349c93b635f86a1263483314
#
_entry.id   3ab480c2349c93b635f86a1263483314
#
_cell.length_a   1.000
_cell.length_b   1.000
_cell.length_c   1.000
_cell.angle_alpha   90.00
_cell.angle_beta   90.00
_cell.angle_gamma   90.00
#
_symmetry.space_group_name_H-M   'P 1'
#
loop_
_entity.id
_entity.type
_entity.pdbx_description
1 polymer ?
#
loop_
_entity_poly.entity_id
_entity_poly.type
_entity_poly.pdbx_seq_one_letter_code
_entity_poly.pdbx_strand_id
1 'polypeptide(L)'
;VGSEMCIRDSTFINALRHQQPVEGFPGEQLPLSTFFYDCWAISDMDAMCSFTAEQEYAKATYSDYIKERDEEWMDFLKTYAGDQVISCLFEPKDTLSEYPCAVMSVPVKNMSQAERRLQSLLYTSPKEVDAPPVPQERPDYHLYPKAWGHRYYVLPRNTLLTQLTGITESALYTYVCFYRGHLLMAPDAVSLTAYIDAMENGEVLDDTALYEEGIGSLSPSYSFVMMVDMERMVEQPETYVRLIPNFFFRQAKFFRHFILSIQFTCVEEVVYPNLVLLYKG
;
A
#
# COMPACT_ATOMS: atom_id res chain seq x y z
N VAL A 1 17.71 16.37 17.55
CA VAL A 1 17.74 15.26 16.57
C VAL A 1 17.25 13.94 17.17
N GLY A 2 17.26 13.79 18.52
CA GLY A 2 16.85 12.54 19.18
C GLY A 2 15.35 12.42 19.49
N SER A 3 14.59 13.52 19.54
CA SER A 3 13.20 13.49 20.02
C SER A 3 12.17 13.09 18.93
N GLU A 4 12.38 13.46 17.68
CA GLU A 4 11.43 13.14 16.61
C GLU A 4 11.46 11.66 16.24
N MET A 5 12.63 11.02 16.27
CA MET A 5 12.76 9.58 15.98
C MET A 5 12.08 8.74 17.08
N CYS A 6 12.23 9.11 18.35
CA CYS A 6 11.58 8.40 19.48
C CYS A 6 10.04 8.50 19.45
N ILE A 7 9.47 9.64 19.04
CA ILE A 7 8.01 9.81 18.95
C ILE A 7 7.45 8.99 17.77
N ARG A 8 8.11 9.00 16.62
CA ARG A 8 7.71 8.21 15.46
C ARG A 8 7.75 6.70 15.77
N ASP A 9 8.83 6.24 16.37
CA ASP A 9 8.99 4.82 16.72
C ASP A 9 7.95 4.38 17.77
N SER A 10 7.64 5.22 18.76
CA SER A 10 6.65 4.88 19.78
C SER A 10 5.24 4.74 19.22
N THR A 11 4.86 5.58 18.25
CA THR A 11 3.53 5.55 17.62
C THR A 11 3.40 4.36 16.68
N PHE A 12 4.42 4.05 15.88
CA PHE A 12 4.46 2.88 15.02
C PHE A 12 4.36 1.57 15.83
N ILE A 13 5.18 1.43 16.86
CA ILE A 13 5.15 0.25 17.75
C ILE A 13 3.81 0.13 18.47
N ASN A 14 3.20 1.25 18.88
CA ASN A 14 1.87 1.21 19.47
C ASN A 14 0.79 0.72 18.49
N ALA A 15 0.83 1.16 17.24
CA ALA A 15 -0.10 0.67 16.22
C ALA A 15 0.02 -0.86 16.04
N LEU A 16 1.25 -1.40 16.07
CA LEU A 16 1.50 -2.84 15.95
C LEU A 16 1.05 -3.65 17.18
N ARG A 17 1.12 -3.08 18.40
CA ARG A 17 0.74 -3.78 19.64
C ARG A 17 -0.72 -4.22 19.67
N HIS A 18 -1.59 -3.50 18.98
CA HIS A 18 -3.02 -3.78 18.91
C HIS A 18 -3.39 -4.74 17.76
N GLN A 19 -2.41 -5.13 16.92
CA GLN A 19 -2.67 -6.01 15.79
C GLN A 19 -2.40 -7.47 16.14
N GLN A 20 -3.32 -8.35 15.75
CA GLN A 20 -3.08 -9.79 15.77
C GLN A 20 -2.22 -10.16 14.55
N PRO A 21 -1.18 -10.98 14.72
CA PRO A 21 -0.36 -11.42 13.60
C PRO A 21 -1.18 -12.20 12.56
N VAL A 22 -0.81 -12.02 11.29
CA VAL A 22 -1.30 -12.84 10.17
C VAL A 22 -0.26 -13.86 9.76
N GLU A 23 -0.66 -14.90 9.06
CA GLU A 23 0.21 -15.97 8.58
C GLU A 23 0.33 -15.95 7.05
N GLY A 24 1.50 -16.32 6.56
CA GLY A 24 1.81 -16.44 5.13
C GLY A 24 2.24 -15.11 4.52
N PHE A 25 3.15 -15.20 3.56
CA PHE A 25 3.69 -14.03 2.85
C PHE A 25 2.90 -13.76 1.57
N PRO A 26 2.81 -12.49 1.11
CA PRO A 26 1.93 -12.08 0.00
C PRO A 26 2.53 -12.33 -1.40
N GLY A 27 3.58 -13.15 -1.57
CA GLY A 27 4.30 -13.32 -2.84
C GLY A 27 3.43 -13.65 -4.05
N GLU A 28 2.41 -14.50 -3.87
CA GLU A 28 1.43 -14.83 -4.91
C GLU A 28 0.53 -13.66 -5.33
N GLN A 29 0.49 -12.60 -4.53
CA GLN A 29 -0.30 -11.40 -4.76
C GLN A 29 0.54 -10.21 -5.23
N LEU A 30 1.82 -10.41 -5.48
CA LEU A 30 2.76 -9.36 -5.87
C LEU A 30 3.28 -9.62 -7.29
N PRO A 31 3.29 -8.61 -8.18
CA PRO A 31 3.91 -8.72 -9.50
C PRO A 31 5.37 -9.15 -9.40
N LEU A 32 5.82 -9.97 -10.37
CA LEU A 32 7.21 -10.46 -10.44
C LEU A 32 8.26 -9.34 -10.36
N SER A 33 7.95 -8.18 -10.92
CA SER A 33 8.82 -7.00 -10.95
C SER A 33 8.75 -6.13 -9.70
N THR A 34 8.13 -6.62 -8.62
CA THR A 34 8.05 -5.89 -7.34
C THR A 34 9.43 -5.74 -6.72
N PHE A 35 9.81 -4.51 -6.41
CA PHE A 35 11.07 -4.19 -5.75
C PHE A 35 10.88 -3.62 -4.32
N PHE A 36 9.66 -3.30 -3.95
CA PHE A 36 9.25 -2.91 -2.61
C PHE A 36 7.86 -3.47 -2.33
N TYR A 37 7.66 -4.04 -1.17
CA TYR A 37 6.33 -4.25 -0.62
C TYR A 37 6.35 -4.13 0.90
N ASP A 38 5.21 -3.75 1.46
CA ASP A 38 4.90 -3.94 2.86
C ASP A 38 3.55 -4.63 3.03
N CYS A 39 3.40 -5.34 4.14
CA CYS A 39 2.16 -5.95 4.54
C CYS A 39 1.92 -5.69 6.02
N TRP A 40 0.76 -5.15 6.32
CA TRP A 40 0.29 -4.84 7.66
C TRP A 40 -0.83 -5.80 8.04
N ALA A 41 -0.69 -6.46 9.19
CA ALA A 41 -1.82 -7.11 9.82
C ALA A 41 -2.78 -6.06 10.38
N ILE A 42 -4.09 -6.23 10.15
CA ILE A 42 -5.12 -5.29 10.56
C ILE A 42 -6.25 -6.04 11.25
N SER A 43 -6.09 -6.30 12.53
CA SER A 43 -7.18 -6.77 13.39
C SER A 43 -7.94 -5.62 14.05
N ASP A 44 -7.26 -4.47 14.23
CA ASP A 44 -7.80 -3.22 14.75
C ASP A 44 -7.51 -2.09 13.75
N MET A 45 -8.47 -1.84 12.88
CA MET A 45 -8.40 -0.76 11.87
C MET A 45 -8.42 0.62 12.51
N ASP A 46 -9.07 0.80 13.67
CA ASP A 46 -9.12 2.09 14.36
C ASP A 46 -7.75 2.49 14.89
N ALA A 47 -7.01 1.55 15.46
CA ALA A 47 -5.64 1.80 15.91
C ALA A 47 -4.71 2.16 14.74
N MET A 48 -4.85 1.49 13.60
CA MET A 48 -4.07 1.80 12.41
C MET A 48 -4.43 3.17 11.81
N CYS A 49 -5.72 3.47 11.66
CA CYS A 49 -6.19 4.74 11.11
C CYS A 49 -5.77 5.92 11.98
N SER A 50 -5.84 5.79 13.30
CA SER A 50 -5.39 6.84 14.23
C SER A 50 -3.92 7.14 14.06
N PHE A 51 -3.09 6.11 13.91
CA PHE A 51 -1.65 6.26 13.65
C PHE A 51 -1.36 7.04 12.35
N THR A 52 -2.03 6.67 11.26
CA THR A 52 -1.78 7.26 9.95
C THR A 52 -2.35 8.68 9.83
N ALA A 53 -3.55 8.92 10.34
CA ALA A 53 -4.20 10.22 10.33
C ALA A 53 -3.43 11.28 11.14
N GLU A 54 -2.93 10.93 12.34
CA GLU A 54 -2.11 11.84 13.14
C GLU A 54 -0.85 12.30 12.40
N GLN A 55 -0.26 11.43 11.60
CA GLN A 55 0.93 11.79 10.81
C GLN A 55 0.63 12.71 9.64
N GLU A 56 -0.45 12.48 8.91
CA GLU A 56 -0.76 13.24 7.70
C GLU A 56 -1.46 14.58 8.03
N TYR A 57 -2.45 14.58 8.91
CA TYR A 57 -3.16 15.83 9.26
C TYR A 57 -2.28 16.82 10.02
N ALA A 58 -1.22 16.36 10.69
CA ALA A 58 -0.24 17.24 11.31
C ALA A 58 0.65 18.00 10.30
N LYS A 59 0.74 17.52 9.06
CA LYS A 59 1.65 18.07 8.04
C LYS A 59 1.01 19.03 7.04
N ALA A 60 -0.30 18.95 6.84
CA ALA A 60 -1.00 19.74 5.84
C ALA A 60 -2.34 20.28 6.33
N THR A 61 -2.70 21.48 5.87
CA THR A 61 -4.03 22.06 6.11
C THR A 61 -4.98 21.51 5.04
N TYR A 62 -5.64 20.40 5.35
CA TYR A 62 -6.71 19.86 4.50
C TYR A 62 -8.02 20.58 4.80
N SER A 63 -8.85 20.76 3.75
CA SER A 63 -10.20 21.28 3.89
C SER A 63 -11.07 20.29 4.70
N ASP A 64 -12.06 20.81 5.42
CA ASP A 64 -13.00 19.96 6.17
C ASP A 64 -13.71 18.94 5.25
N TYR A 65 -13.96 19.33 4.00
CA TYR A 65 -14.51 18.44 2.99
C TYR A 65 -13.63 17.18 2.75
N ILE A 66 -12.30 17.33 2.64
CA ILE A 66 -11.42 16.17 2.45
C ILE A 66 -11.42 15.28 3.68
N LYS A 67 -11.45 15.86 4.89
CA LYS A 67 -11.50 15.09 6.13
C LYS A 67 -12.79 14.27 6.24
N GLU A 68 -13.95 14.88 5.97
CA GLU A 68 -15.23 14.17 5.95
C GLU A 68 -15.23 13.02 4.92
N ARG A 69 -14.59 13.23 3.78
CA ARG A 69 -14.45 12.21 2.76
C ARG A 69 -13.55 11.06 3.19
N ASP A 70 -12.41 11.39 3.75
CA ASP A 70 -11.49 10.37 4.26
C ASP A 70 -12.16 9.53 5.36
N GLU A 71 -12.96 10.15 6.24
CA GLU A 71 -13.75 9.45 7.26
C GLU A 71 -14.76 8.46 6.63
N GLU A 72 -15.50 8.87 5.59
CA GLU A 72 -16.44 7.97 4.89
C GLU A 72 -15.72 6.77 4.25
N TRP A 73 -14.55 7.00 3.63
CA TRP A 73 -13.76 5.92 3.04
C TRP A 73 -13.14 5.01 4.10
N MET A 74 -12.70 5.58 5.21
CA MET A 74 -12.17 4.79 6.32
C MET A 74 -13.25 3.92 6.97
N ASP A 75 -14.47 4.43 7.15
CA ASP A 75 -15.61 3.65 7.62
C ASP A 75 -15.98 2.52 6.65
N PHE A 76 -15.86 2.77 5.35
CA PHE A 76 -16.02 1.73 4.35
C PHE A 76 -14.97 0.63 4.52
N LEU A 77 -13.68 0.99 4.65
CA LEU A 77 -12.60 0.02 4.88
C LEU A 77 -12.78 -0.73 6.20
N LYS A 78 -13.11 -0.06 7.31
CA LYS A 78 -13.40 -0.71 8.59
C LYS A 78 -14.48 -1.79 8.48
N THR A 79 -15.49 -1.55 7.64
CA THR A 79 -16.62 -2.46 7.47
C THR A 79 -16.26 -3.67 6.59
N TYR A 80 -15.51 -3.46 5.51
CA TYR A 80 -15.33 -4.45 4.45
C TYR A 80 -13.92 -5.00 4.30
N ALA A 81 -12.89 -4.32 4.82
CA ALA A 81 -11.52 -4.83 4.75
C ALA A 81 -11.35 -6.13 5.53
N GLY A 82 -10.48 -6.99 5.02
CA GLY A 82 -10.00 -8.19 5.70
C GLY A 82 -9.01 -7.85 6.82
N ASP A 83 -8.09 -8.75 7.04
CA ASP A 83 -7.15 -8.73 8.16
C ASP A 83 -5.74 -8.23 7.79
N GLN A 84 -5.55 -7.79 6.55
CA GLN A 84 -4.26 -7.29 6.09
C GLN A 84 -4.41 -6.19 5.03
N VAL A 85 -3.40 -5.34 4.93
CA VAL A 85 -3.19 -4.39 3.83
C VAL A 85 -1.81 -4.64 3.26
N ILE A 86 -1.75 -4.83 1.94
CA ILE A 86 -0.51 -5.06 1.20
C ILE A 86 -0.29 -3.86 0.28
N SER A 87 0.90 -3.27 0.33
CA SER A 87 1.29 -2.22 -0.60
C SER A 87 2.52 -2.64 -1.37
N CYS A 88 2.58 -2.33 -2.66
CA CYS A 88 3.75 -2.66 -3.46
C CYS A 88 4.12 -1.57 -4.46
N LEU A 89 5.43 -1.50 -4.77
CA LEU A 89 6.00 -0.78 -5.90
C LEU A 89 6.62 -1.81 -6.85
N PHE A 90 6.29 -1.70 -8.11
CA PHE A 90 6.76 -2.62 -9.14
C PHE A 90 6.99 -1.90 -10.47
N GLU A 91 7.80 -2.50 -11.34
CA GLU A 91 8.04 -1.97 -12.68
C GLU A 91 7.04 -2.53 -13.67
N PRO A 92 6.32 -1.68 -14.43
CA PRO A 92 5.48 -2.14 -15.51
C PRO A 92 6.33 -2.73 -16.65
N LYS A 93 5.86 -3.80 -17.30
CA LYS A 93 6.55 -4.39 -18.44
C LYS A 93 6.59 -3.49 -19.68
N ASP A 94 5.54 -2.72 -19.87
CA ASP A 94 5.42 -1.81 -21.01
C ASP A 94 5.91 -0.42 -20.59
N THR A 95 6.73 0.18 -21.43
CA THR A 95 7.35 1.52 -21.25
C THR A 95 6.36 2.69 -21.26
N LEU A 96 5.09 2.45 -20.97
CA LEU A 96 4.05 3.49 -20.92
C LEU A 96 4.12 4.38 -19.69
N SER A 97 4.85 3.95 -18.65
CA SER A 97 5.10 4.76 -17.46
C SER A 97 6.59 4.99 -17.28
N GLU A 98 6.98 6.25 -17.11
CA GLU A 98 8.34 6.64 -16.71
C GLU A 98 8.60 6.39 -15.22
N TYR A 99 7.54 6.07 -14.47
CA TYR A 99 7.55 5.91 -13.01
C TYR A 99 7.10 4.50 -12.61
N PRO A 100 7.60 3.98 -11.50
CA PRO A 100 7.11 2.73 -10.93
C PRO A 100 5.60 2.77 -10.67
N CYS A 101 4.96 1.64 -10.87
CA CYS A 101 3.57 1.45 -10.50
C CYS A 101 3.44 1.21 -9.00
N ALA A 102 2.37 1.74 -8.40
CA ALA A 102 2.05 1.58 -7.00
C ALA A 102 0.64 1.01 -6.85
N VAL A 103 0.50 -0.07 -6.11
CA VAL A 103 -0.80 -0.67 -5.81
C VAL A 103 -0.88 -1.03 -4.33
N MET A 104 -2.02 -0.72 -3.71
CA MET A 104 -2.43 -1.23 -2.42
C MET A 104 -3.54 -2.26 -2.64
N SER A 105 -3.43 -3.40 -1.99
CA SER A 105 -4.37 -4.52 -2.05
C SER A 105 -4.92 -4.81 -0.66
N VAL A 106 -6.24 -4.86 -0.53
CA VAL A 106 -6.95 -5.15 0.71
C VAL A 106 -7.94 -6.29 0.48
N PRO A 107 -7.84 -7.42 1.17
CA PRO A 107 -8.86 -8.46 1.10
C PRO A 107 -10.24 -7.92 1.48
N VAL A 108 -11.29 -8.38 0.83
CA VAL A 108 -12.66 -7.91 1.06
C VAL A 108 -13.55 -9.02 1.58
N LYS A 109 -14.15 -8.82 2.74
CA LYS A 109 -15.01 -9.81 3.42
C LYS A 109 -16.28 -10.15 2.64
N ASN A 110 -16.86 -9.19 1.92
CA ASN A 110 -18.07 -9.39 1.13
C ASN A 110 -18.06 -8.48 -0.11
N MET A 111 -17.49 -9.01 -1.19
CA MET A 111 -17.30 -8.28 -2.46
C MET A 111 -18.58 -7.59 -2.96
N SER A 112 -19.68 -8.32 -3.04
CA SER A 112 -20.91 -7.79 -3.62
C SER A 112 -21.56 -6.68 -2.79
N GLN A 113 -21.41 -6.73 -1.47
CA GLN A 113 -21.89 -5.66 -0.60
C GLN A 113 -20.93 -4.47 -0.61
N ALA A 114 -19.64 -4.74 -0.57
CA ALA A 114 -18.60 -3.71 -0.65
C ALA A 114 -18.73 -2.89 -1.94
N GLU A 115 -18.87 -3.55 -3.09
CA GLU A 115 -19.02 -2.86 -4.38
C GLU A 115 -20.30 -2.00 -4.42
N ARG A 116 -21.44 -2.52 -3.94
CA ARG A 116 -22.69 -1.74 -3.85
C ARG A 116 -22.54 -0.54 -2.92
N ARG A 117 -21.87 -0.71 -1.78
CA ARG A 117 -21.63 0.39 -0.84
C ARG A 117 -20.71 1.45 -1.44
N LEU A 118 -19.63 1.03 -2.11
CA LEU A 118 -18.73 1.94 -2.82
C LEU A 118 -19.49 2.76 -3.86
N GLN A 119 -20.28 2.10 -4.70
CA GLN A 119 -21.13 2.79 -5.68
C GLN A 119 -22.08 3.79 -5.02
N SER A 120 -22.73 3.39 -3.93
CA SER A 120 -23.61 4.31 -3.18
C SER A 120 -22.84 5.55 -2.71
N LEU A 121 -21.65 5.41 -2.16
CA LEU A 121 -20.82 6.53 -1.73
C LEU A 121 -20.45 7.45 -2.89
N LEU A 122 -20.12 6.91 -4.06
CA LEU A 122 -19.77 7.68 -5.24
C LEU A 122 -20.96 8.48 -5.80
N TYR A 123 -22.16 7.90 -5.77
CA TYR A 123 -23.34 8.57 -6.32
C TYR A 123 -23.99 9.58 -5.37
N THR A 124 -23.84 9.40 -4.06
CA THR A 124 -24.46 10.29 -3.06
C THR A 124 -23.57 11.44 -2.64
N SER A 125 -22.32 11.40 -3.04
CA SER A 125 -21.32 12.41 -2.65
C SER A 125 -21.61 13.77 -3.30
N PRO A 126 -21.59 14.88 -2.53
CA PRO A 126 -21.68 16.22 -3.11
C PRO A 126 -20.51 16.44 -4.08
N LYS A 127 -20.79 17.10 -5.22
CA LYS A 127 -19.74 17.48 -6.16
C LYS A 127 -18.86 18.53 -5.49
N GLU A 128 -17.58 18.28 -5.45
CA GLU A 128 -16.59 19.29 -5.01
C GLU A 128 -16.57 20.43 -6.04
N VAL A 129 -16.87 21.65 -5.58
CA VAL A 129 -16.99 22.81 -6.48
C VAL A 129 -15.65 23.22 -7.08
N ASP A 130 -14.54 22.93 -6.37
CA ASP A 130 -13.18 23.32 -6.74
C ASP A 130 -12.31 22.13 -7.19
N ALA A 131 -12.85 20.92 -7.29
CA ALA A 131 -12.11 19.78 -7.81
C ALA A 131 -11.88 19.94 -9.33
N PRO A 132 -10.67 19.68 -9.84
CA PRO A 132 -10.51 19.56 -11.28
C PRO A 132 -11.50 18.50 -11.80
N PRO A 133 -12.15 18.76 -12.95
CA PRO A 133 -13.19 17.88 -13.44
C PRO A 133 -12.62 16.46 -13.59
N VAL A 134 -13.27 15.49 -12.94
CA VAL A 134 -13.01 14.08 -13.23
C VAL A 134 -13.23 13.93 -14.74
N PRO A 135 -12.30 13.35 -15.50
CA PRO A 135 -12.33 13.37 -16.96
C PRO A 135 -13.57 12.79 -17.63
N GLN A 136 -14.55 12.31 -16.86
CA GLN A 136 -15.74 11.63 -17.37
C GLN A 136 -17.02 11.88 -16.55
N GLU A 137 -18.14 11.75 -17.24
CA GLU A 137 -19.48 11.95 -16.68
C GLU A 137 -19.99 10.80 -15.78
N ARG A 138 -19.28 9.67 -15.73
CA ARG A 138 -19.68 8.48 -14.95
C ARG A 138 -18.64 8.14 -13.91
N PRO A 139 -19.03 7.74 -12.69
CA PRO A 139 -18.08 7.38 -11.64
C PRO A 139 -17.48 5.98 -11.79
N ASP A 140 -17.92 5.18 -12.77
CA ASP A 140 -17.41 3.84 -13.04
C ASP A 140 -16.79 3.76 -14.44
N TYR A 141 -15.60 3.20 -14.53
CA TYR A 141 -14.83 3.05 -15.75
C TYR A 141 -14.39 1.60 -15.94
N HIS A 142 -14.09 1.23 -17.17
CA HIS A 142 -13.47 -0.05 -17.47
C HIS A 142 -11.99 0.14 -17.76
N LEU A 143 -11.16 -0.67 -17.14
CA LEU A 143 -9.74 -0.73 -17.47
C LEU A 143 -9.59 -1.19 -18.92
N TYR A 144 -8.85 -0.41 -19.72
CA TYR A 144 -8.76 -0.61 -21.17
C TYR A 144 -7.31 -0.65 -21.61
N PRO A 145 -6.98 -1.47 -22.61
CA PRO A 145 -7.65 -2.64 -23.21
C PRO A 145 -7.24 -3.96 -22.58
N LYS A 146 -6.21 -3.98 -21.71
CA LYS A 146 -5.54 -5.21 -21.26
C LYS A 146 -6.06 -5.78 -19.96
N ALA A 147 -6.67 -4.98 -19.10
CA ALA A 147 -7.11 -5.43 -17.78
C ALA A 147 -8.37 -6.31 -17.79
N TRP A 148 -8.54 -7.13 -18.83
CA TRP A 148 -9.52 -8.21 -18.88
C TRP A 148 -10.97 -7.78 -18.63
N GLY A 149 -11.28 -6.51 -18.93
CA GLY A 149 -12.63 -5.95 -18.78
C GLY A 149 -13.06 -5.67 -17.33
N HIS A 150 -12.14 -5.64 -16.41
CA HIS A 150 -12.44 -5.27 -15.03
C HIS A 150 -12.90 -3.82 -14.93
N ARG A 151 -13.95 -3.61 -14.13
CA ARG A 151 -14.48 -2.28 -13.84
C ARG A 151 -13.63 -1.63 -12.74
N TYR A 152 -13.27 -0.39 -12.93
CA TYR A 152 -12.66 0.42 -11.89
C TYR A 152 -13.47 1.67 -11.59
N TYR A 153 -13.24 2.22 -10.43
CA TYR A 153 -13.89 3.44 -9.95
C TYR A 153 -12.82 4.48 -9.63
N VAL A 154 -13.17 5.74 -9.72
CA VAL A 154 -12.28 6.84 -9.33
C VAL A 154 -12.89 7.53 -8.11
N LEU A 155 -12.22 7.42 -6.97
CA LEU A 155 -12.61 8.12 -5.77
C LEU A 155 -12.27 9.61 -5.93
N PRO A 156 -13.18 10.52 -5.57
CA PRO A 156 -12.89 11.94 -5.55
C PRO A 156 -11.69 12.22 -4.64
N ARG A 157 -11.13 13.40 -4.74
CA ARG A 157 -9.96 13.84 -3.98
C ARG A 157 -9.99 13.39 -2.53
N ASN A 158 -8.98 12.63 -2.15
CA ASN A 158 -8.85 11.99 -0.84
C ASN A 158 -7.36 11.77 -0.52
N THR A 159 -7.06 11.36 0.69
CA THR A 159 -5.69 11.10 1.16
C THR A 159 -5.45 9.63 1.55
N LEU A 160 -6.36 8.73 1.21
CA LEU A 160 -6.33 7.32 1.64
C LEU A 160 -5.02 6.60 1.33
N LEU A 161 -4.58 6.64 0.07
CA LEU A 161 -3.33 5.97 -0.31
C LEU A 161 -2.14 6.51 0.49
N THR A 162 -2.04 7.83 0.63
CA THR A 162 -0.96 8.45 1.40
C THR A 162 -1.04 8.08 2.88
N GLN A 163 -2.23 8.04 3.46
CA GLN A 163 -2.42 7.67 4.85
C GLN A 163 -2.08 6.20 5.12
N LEU A 164 -2.48 5.30 4.24
CA LEU A 164 -2.34 3.87 4.46
C LEU A 164 -0.97 3.31 4.05
N THR A 165 -0.33 3.90 3.05
CA THR A 165 0.90 3.33 2.49
C THR A 165 2.13 4.22 2.59
N GLY A 166 1.95 5.53 2.70
CA GLY A 166 3.04 6.50 2.60
C GLY A 166 3.75 6.55 1.23
N ILE A 167 3.29 5.75 0.26
CA ILE A 167 3.94 5.58 -1.05
C ILE A 167 3.70 6.77 -1.98
N THR A 168 2.55 7.43 -1.87
CA THR A 168 2.17 8.53 -2.77
C THR A 168 1.92 9.82 -2.01
N GLU A 169 2.68 10.87 -2.33
CA GLU A 169 2.57 12.18 -1.64
C GLU A 169 1.38 13.05 -2.09
N SER A 170 0.79 12.79 -3.25
CA SER A 170 -0.15 13.73 -3.86
C SER A 170 -1.08 13.16 -4.92
N ALA A 171 -1.51 11.92 -4.77
CA ALA A 171 -2.58 11.43 -5.64
C ALA A 171 -3.84 12.25 -5.39
N LEU A 172 -4.23 13.07 -6.37
CA LEU A 172 -5.48 13.85 -6.31
C LEU A 172 -6.71 12.93 -6.33
N TYR A 173 -6.55 11.73 -6.85
CA TYR A 173 -7.57 10.73 -7.00
C TYR A 173 -7.03 9.36 -6.61
N THR A 174 -7.91 8.49 -6.14
CA THR A 174 -7.60 7.08 -5.92
C THR A 174 -8.43 6.25 -6.90
N TYR A 175 -7.75 5.45 -7.69
CA TYR A 175 -8.37 4.50 -8.60
C TYR A 175 -8.55 3.17 -7.88
N VAL A 176 -9.75 2.60 -7.90
CA VAL A 176 -10.05 1.36 -7.18
C VAL A 176 -10.69 0.33 -8.10
N CYS A 177 -10.33 -0.93 -7.90
CA CYS A 177 -10.86 -2.06 -8.64
C CYS A 177 -11.07 -3.25 -7.71
N PHE A 178 -12.19 -3.94 -7.84
CA PHE A 178 -12.40 -5.22 -7.17
C PHE A 178 -11.86 -6.36 -8.05
N TYR A 179 -10.90 -7.11 -7.51
CA TYR A 179 -10.22 -8.17 -8.23
C TYR A 179 -9.89 -9.35 -7.32
N ARG A 180 -10.31 -10.56 -7.71
CA ARG A 180 -10.03 -11.84 -7.02
C ARG A 180 -10.18 -11.81 -5.48
N GLY A 181 -11.24 -11.20 -4.99
CA GLY A 181 -11.49 -11.10 -3.54
C GLY A 181 -10.83 -9.91 -2.83
N HIS A 182 -10.15 -9.04 -3.58
CA HIS A 182 -9.45 -7.87 -3.06
C HIS A 182 -10.01 -6.57 -3.63
N LEU A 183 -9.91 -5.51 -2.85
CA LEU A 183 -9.99 -4.13 -3.30
C LEU A 183 -8.57 -3.66 -3.63
N LEU A 184 -8.30 -3.43 -4.89
CA LEU A 184 -7.07 -2.81 -5.36
C LEU A 184 -7.24 -1.30 -5.38
N MET A 185 -6.25 -0.57 -4.91
CA MET A 185 -6.22 0.89 -4.90
C MET A 185 -4.89 1.39 -5.47
N ALA A 186 -4.93 2.39 -6.35
CA ALA A 186 -3.75 2.92 -7.03
C ALA A 186 -3.87 4.43 -7.28
N PRO A 187 -2.76 5.15 -7.50
CA PRO A 187 -2.79 6.57 -7.86
C PRO A 187 -3.28 6.80 -9.30
N ASP A 188 -3.28 5.79 -10.14
CA ASP A 188 -3.66 5.85 -11.55
C ASP A 188 -4.15 4.52 -12.11
N ALA A 189 -4.80 4.57 -13.28
CA ALA A 189 -5.33 3.38 -13.95
C ALA A 189 -4.23 2.50 -14.58
N VAL A 190 -3.06 3.06 -14.88
CA VAL A 190 -1.93 2.31 -15.46
C VAL A 190 -1.40 1.31 -14.44
N SER A 191 -1.23 1.75 -13.19
CA SER A 191 -0.81 0.90 -12.08
C SER A 191 -1.78 -0.27 -11.86
N LEU A 192 -3.11 -0.01 -11.86
CA LEU A 192 -4.12 -1.08 -11.74
C LEU A 192 -4.04 -2.05 -12.92
N THR A 193 -3.92 -1.52 -14.15
CA THR A 193 -3.85 -2.35 -15.36
C THR A 193 -2.62 -3.25 -15.33
N ALA A 194 -1.45 -2.67 -15.05
CA ALA A 194 -0.19 -3.41 -15.01
C ALA A 194 -0.20 -4.51 -13.92
N TYR A 195 -0.78 -4.20 -12.75
CA TYR A 195 -0.92 -5.17 -11.68
C TYR A 195 -1.81 -6.35 -12.10
N ILE A 196 -3.01 -6.07 -12.64
CA ILE A 196 -3.95 -7.12 -13.06
C ILE A 196 -3.36 -7.94 -14.21
N ASP A 197 -2.69 -7.31 -15.20
CA ASP A 197 -2.03 -8.01 -16.28
C ASP A 197 -0.95 -8.97 -15.76
N ALA A 198 -0.14 -8.57 -14.79
CA ALA A 198 0.85 -9.45 -14.17
C ALA A 198 0.19 -10.65 -13.49
N MET A 199 -0.88 -10.41 -12.71
CA MET A 199 -1.61 -11.47 -12.01
C MET A 199 -2.30 -12.46 -12.98
N GLU A 200 -2.88 -11.97 -14.08
CA GLU A 200 -3.54 -12.81 -15.09
C GLU A 200 -2.54 -13.64 -15.89
N ASN A 201 -1.32 -13.13 -16.08
CA ASN A 201 -0.23 -13.85 -16.72
C ASN A 201 0.52 -14.82 -15.80
N GLY A 202 0.19 -14.87 -14.50
CA GLY A 202 0.89 -15.69 -13.52
C GLY A 202 2.31 -15.20 -13.22
N GLU A 203 2.58 -13.90 -13.43
CA GLU A 203 3.89 -13.30 -13.21
C GLU A 203 3.96 -12.75 -11.79
N VAL A 204 4.21 -13.65 -10.85
CA VAL A 204 4.18 -13.37 -9.41
C VAL A 204 5.57 -13.46 -8.79
N LEU A 205 5.75 -12.72 -7.71
CA LEU A 205 7.04 -12.61 -7.01
C LEU A 205 7.44 -13.94 -6.35
N ASP A 206 6.47 -14.73 -5.92
CA ASP A 206 6.66 -16.03 -5.26
C ASP A 206 7.44 -17.03 -6.12
N ASP A 207 7.42 -16.89 -7.43
CA ASP A 207 8.15 -17.75 -8.37
C ASP A 207 9.66 -17.44 -8.42
N THR A 208 10.17 -16.50 -7.60
CA THR A 208 11.59 -16.12 -7.63
C THR A 208 12.40 -16.72 -6.47
N ALA A 209 13.53 -17.34 -6.80
CA ALA A 209 14.46 -17.86 -5.80
C ALA A 209 14.95 -16.79 -4.81
N LEU A 210 15.11 -15.54 -5.28
CA LEU A 210 15.54 -14.43 -4.45
C LEU A 210 14.49 -14.05 -3.39
N TYR A 211 13.21 -14.14 -3.73
CA TYR A 211 12.13 -13.94 -2.79
C TYR A 211 12.04 -15.08 -1.77
N GLU A 212 12.09 -16.33 -2.22
CA GLU A 212 12.09 -17.51 -1.34
C GLU A 212 13.23 -17.46 -0.33
N GLU A 213 14.45 -17.09 -0.77
CA GLU A 213 15.60 -16.94 0.11
C GLU A 213 15.41 -15.78 1.09
N GLY A 214 14.84 -14.65 0.63
CA GLY A 214 14.57 -13.47 1.44
C GLY A 214 13.58 -13.73 2.57
N ILE A 215 12.51 -14.49 2.31
CA ILE A 215 11.51 -14.85 3.34
C ILE A 215 11.94 -16.03 4.20
N GLY A 216 12.86 -16.88 3.73
CA GLY A 216 13.27 -18.12 4.41
C GLY A 216 13.86 -17.91 5.82
N SER A 217 14.31 -16.69 6.12
CA SER A 217 14.82 -16.31 7.45
C SER A 217 13.80 -15.54 8.31
N LEU A 218 12.57 -15.35 7.81
CA LEU A 218 11.49 -14.66 8.49
C LEU A 218 10.53 -15.66 9.16
N SER A 219 9.82 -15.21 10.19
CA SER A 219 8.72 -15.99 10.77
C SER A 219 7.53 -15.97 9.81
N PRO A 220 6.82 -17.11 9.60
CA PRO A 220 5.61 -17.11 8.78
C PRO A 220 4.46 -16.27 9.37
N SER A 221 4.54 -15.93 10.67
CA SER A 221 3.55 -15.13 11.38
C SER A 221 4.13 -13.74 11.68
N TYR A 222 3.39 -12.68 11.32
CA TYR A 222 3.85 -11.30 11.49
C TYR A 222 2.68 -10.32 11.69
N SER A 223 2.98 -9.20 12.36
CA SER A 223 2.09 -8.03 12.44
C SER A 223 2.44 -6.99 11.37
N PHE A 224 3.69 -7.00 10.93
CA PHE A 224 4.19 -6.20 9.81
C PHE A 224 5.37 -6.91 9.15
N VAL A 225 5.41 -6.90 7.85
CA VAL A 225 6.58 -7.29 7.07
C VAL A 225 6.81 -6.31 5.92
N MET A 226 8.06 -6.02 5.63
CA MET A 226 8.50 -5.22 4.50
C MET A 226 9.70 -5.89 3.85
N MET A 227 9.72 -5.90 2.51
CA MET A 227 10.87 -6.36 1.73
C MET A 227 11.21 -5.32 0.66
N VAL A 228 12.50 -5.08 0.49
CA VAL A 228 13.00 -4.00 -0.36
C VAL A 228 14.21 -4.45 -1.15
N ASP A 229 14.17 -4.35 -2.48
CA ASP A 229 15.37 -4.36 -3.29
C ASP A 229 16.09 -3.01 -3.16
N MET A 230 17.16 -2.99 -2.39
CA MET A 230 17.90 -1.78 -2.08
C MET A 230 18.55 -1.13 -3.31
N GLU A 231 18.85 -1.88 -4.36
CA GLU A 231 19.40 -1.31 -5.59
C GLU A 231 18.46 -0.31 -6.22
N ARG A 232 17.18 -0.68 -6.33
CA ARG A 232 16.14 0.17 -6.90
C ARG A 232 15.82 1.39 -6.04
N MET A 233 15.79 1.18 -4.72
CA MET A 233 15.44 2.26 -3.79
C MET A 233 16.52 3.34 -3.71
N VAL A 234 17.79 2.98 -3.72
CA VAL A 234 18.90 3.94 -3.58
C VAL A 234 19.17 4.75 -4.85
N GLU A 235 18.60 4.36 -5.99
CA GLU A 235 18.68 5.13 -7.24
C GLU A 235 17.84 6.43 -7.20
N GLN A 236 16.75 6.44 -6.42
CA GLN A 236 15.85 7.58 -6.29
C GLN A 236 15.58 7.93 -4.81
N PRO A 237 16.59 8.35 -4.06
CA PRO A 237 16.47 8.54 -2.62
C PRO A 237 15.43 9.60 -2.23
N GLU A 238 15.25 10.65 -3.02
CA GLU A 238 14.27 11.72 -2.76
C GLU A 238 12.83 11.19 -2.80
N THR A 239 12.57 10.21 -3.66
CA THR A 239 11.25 9.60 -3.81
C THR A 239 10.94 8.63 -2.65
N TYR A 240 11.94 7.89 -2.18
CA TYR A 240 11.71 6.76 -1.28
C TYR A 240 12.18 6.98 0.17
N VAL A 241 12.72 8.16 0.49
CA VAL A 241 13.25 8.46 1.85
C VAL A 241 12.21 8.31 2.98
N ARG A 242 10.94 8.26 2.65
CA ARG A 242 9.86 8.05 3.62
C ARG A 242 9.59 6.59 3.94
N LEU A 243 9.94 5.67 3.02
CA LEU A 243 9.65 4.25 3.14
C LEU A 243 10.67 3.52 3.98
N ILE A 244 11.93 3.93 3.91
CA ILE A 244 13.03 3.32 4.66
C ILE A 244 13.89 4.39 5.35
N PRO A 245 14.56 4.05 6.47
CA PRO A 245 15.40 5.00 7.20
C PRO A 245 16.50 5.62 6.34
N ASN A 246 16.71 6.93 6.47
CA ASN A 246 17.71 7.70 5.70
C ASN A 246 19.16 7.18 5.84
N PHE A 247 19.44 6.41 6.89
CA PHE A 247 20.73 5.74 7.06
C PHE A 247 21.10 4.87 5.85
N PHE A 248 20.15 4.13 5.30
CA PHE A 248 20.38 3.26 4.14
C PHE A 248 20.78 4.04 2.89
N PHE A 249 20.16 5.20 2.65
CA PHE A 249 20.51 6.08 1.52
C PHE A 249 21.88 6.72 1.68
N ARG A 250 22.29 7.06 2.90
CA ARG A 250 23.64 7.59 3.17
C ARG A 250 24.75 6.58 2.87
N GLN A 251 24.45 5.30 2.90
CA GLN A 251 25.38 4.21 2.63
C GLN A 251 24.96 3.42 1.36
N ALA A 252 24.37 4.11 0.37
CA ALA A 252 23.81 3.55 -0.85
C ALA A 252 24.78 2.61 -1.59
N LYS A 253 26.08 2.97 -1.68
CA LYS A 253 27.11 2.15 -2.33
C LYS A 253 27.27 0.76 -1.71
N PHE A 254 27.01 0.63 -0.43
CA PHE A 254 27.05 -0.65 0.27
C PHE A 254 25.71 -1.37 0.15
N PHE A 255 24.62 -0.69 0.50
CA PHE A 255 23.32 -1.34 0.61
C PHE A 255 22.68 -1.73 -0.73
N ARG A 256 23.06 -1.11 -1.85
CA ARG A 256 22.53 -1.47 -3.17
C ARG A 256 22.65 -2.96 -3.55
N HIS A 257 23.54 -3.68 -2.91
CA HIS A 257 23.79 -5.11 -3.18
C HIS A 257 22.92 -6.04 -2.32
N PHE A 258 21.96 -5.51 -1.59
CA PHE A 258 21.16 -6.28 -0.64
C PHE A 258 19.67 -6.18 -0.92
N ILE A 259 18.96 -7.27 -0.57
CA ILE A 259 17.57 -7.22 -0.22
C ILE A 259 17.48 -6.96 1.28
N LEU A 260 16.70 -5.96 1.67
CA LEU A 260 16.40 -5.66 3.07
C LEU A 260 15.01 -6.21 3.38
N SER A 261 14.90 -7.07 4.38
CA SER A 261 13.63 -7.51 4.93
C SER A 261 13.52 -7.08 6.39
N ILE A 262 12.41 -6.46 6.74
CA ILE A 262 12.09 -6.05 8.11
C ILE A 262 10.75 -6.68 8.49
N GLN A 263 10.71 -7.35 9.64
CA GLN A 263 9.53 -7.99 10.16
C GLN A 263 9.32 -7.60 11.61
N PHE A 264 8.07 -7.36 11.97
CA PHE A 264 7.65 -7.19 13.36
C PHE A 264 6.56 -8.21 13.67
N THR A 265 6.70 -8.94 14.77
CA THR A 265 5.69 -9.87 15.28
C THR A 265 5.28 -9.41 16.66
N CYS A 266 4.00 -9.21 16.88
CA CYS A 266 3.45 -8.86 18.18
C CYS A 266 2.94 -10.13 18.88
N VAL A 267 3.44 -10.39 20.08
CA VAL A 267 2.98 -11.49 20.94
C VAL A 267 2.79 -10.92 22.35
N GLU A 268 1.59 -11.04 22.90
CA GLU A 268 1.25 -10.54 24.24
C GLU A 268 1.66 -9.07 24.45
N GLU A 269 1.35 -8.22 23.47
CA GLU A 269 1.68 -6.78 23.46
C GLU A 269 3.18 -6.46 23.38
N VAL A 270 4.04 -7.47 23.23
CA VAL A 270 5.48 -7.28 22.99
C VAL A 270 5.77 -7.42 21.51
N VAL A 271 6.45 -6.41 20.94
CA VAL A 271 6.81 -6.38 19.53
C VAL A 271 8.26 -6.86 19.35
N TYR A 272 8.42 -7.91 18.59
CA TYR A 272 9.72 -8.53 18.27
C TYR A 272 10.15 -8.12 16.86
N PRO A 273 11.24 -7.36 16.70
CA PRO A 273 11.79 -7.04 15.39
C PRO A 273 12.68 -8.18 14.87
N ASN A 274 12.59 -8.43 13.56
CA ASN A 274 13.54 -9.23 12.81
C ASN A 274 14.01 -8.43 11.59
N LEU A 275 15.32 -8.34 11.37
CA LEU A 275 15.91 -7.62 10.25
C LEU A 275 16.88 -8.55 9.53
N VAL A 276 16.68 -8.72 8.25
CA VAL A 276 17.49 -9.57 7.37
C VAL A 276 18.05 -8.74 6.23
N LEU A 277 19.35 -8.90 5.98
CA LEU A 277 20.04 -8.37 4.81
C LEU A 277 20.54 -9.54 4.00
N LEU A 278 19.91 -9.79 2.86
CA LEU A 278 20.31 -10.82 1.91
C LEU A 278 21.21 -10.20 0.84
N TYR A 279 22.44 -10.72 0.68
CA TYR A 279 23.36 -10.27 -0.36
C TYR A 279 23.00 -10.89 -1.71
N LYS A 280 22.85 -10.05 -2.74
CA LYS A 280 22.44 -10.50 -4.09
C LYS A 280 23.57 -11.06 -4.96
N GLY A 281 24.83 -10.92 -4.53
CA GLY A 281 26.01 -11.31 -5.32
C GLY A 281 26.72 -10.12 -5.96
#